data_ca58582b992272f1888be8ede6d033f6
#
_entry.id   ca58582b992272f1888be8ede6d033f6
#
_cell.length_a   1.000
_cell.length_b   1.000
_cell.length_c   1.000
_cell.angle_alpha   90.00
_cell.angle_beta   90.00
_cell.angle_gamma   90.00
#
_symmetry.space_group_name_H-M   'P 1'
#
loop_
_entity.id
_entity.type
_entity.pdbx_description
1 polymer ?
#
loop_
_entity_poly.entity_id
_entity_poly.type
_entity_poly.pdbx_seq_one_letter_code
_entity_poly.pdbx_strand_id
1 'polypeptide(L)'
;MNTALNLSAAPHARDKWTTPLIMRMVTLSLLPATIVGILVYGWNAFGVVALAIVSAVASEWLFCKACKKPSTIWDGSAVVTGLLLALSLGPQTPLYIPVIGSVFAIVVCKCCFGGLGKNFINPALAARCFLLISFANAMAIKPIVDTVASATPVGAMKAGEVVDITKMCLGTADGVIGSSILALLVGGLILWSMDIIHGQICFSVLIGFTLLIGLFGGEGFEPRFLLAHLCGGGVVMGAFFMATDYVTSPVSRLGQFIYGCLIGVLGGLFRLKGNTADSFSYAIIIGNVCSPLIDTYIVQKPFAYRKIGKTRKTSKEPFRIPKPVIALTLIAAIAGVALSGVYSMTKDTIEDQKLQAERASYREVCPEAETFEDSEAAKAKLEELAGGNWGTNFGSTRINEAIVGKDAAGNVVGYALSVSSKGFGGDVTMALGLTPDGEVKKISFTELNETAGLGMRANEDSFKDQFPGKSGGVSLVKGDAGENEISALTGATITSTAVTNALNAGLDFYDTVLKGGN
;
A
#
# COMPACT_ATOMS: atom_id res chain seq x y z
N MET A 1 -27.09 -26.85 60.46
CA MET A 1 -26.08 -26.12 59.63
C MET A 1 -26.68 -25.91 58.27
N ASN A 2 -27.19 -24.72 57.96
CA ASN A 2 -27.65 -24.36 56.64
C ASN A 2 -26.41 -23.99 55.80
N THR A 3 -25.85 -24.94 55.11
CA THR A 3 -24.87 -24.64 54.03
C THR A 3 -25.63 -24.03 52.87
N ALA A 4 -25.64 -22.71 52.77
CA ALA A 4 -26.12 -22.02 51.60
C ALA A 4 -25.27 -22.47 50.41
N LEU A 5 -25.86 -23.23 49.48
CA LEU A 5 -25.25 -23.60 48.22
C LEU A 5 -25.08 -22.31 47.40
N ASN A 6 -23.85 -21.90 47.17
CA ASN A 6 -23.54 -20.81 46.24
C ASN A 6 -23.83 -21.27 44.81
N LEU A 7 -25.01 -20.96 44.31
CA LEU A 7 -25.36 -21.11 42.88
C LEU A 7 -24.74 -19.96 42.11
N SER A 8 -23.62 -20.24 41.44
CA SER A 8 -23.04 -19.30 40.46
C SER A 8 -23.63 -19.54 39.07
N ALA A 9 -23.87 -18.47 38.32
CA ALA A 9 -24.27 -18.60 36.92
C ALA A 9 -23.15 -19.25 36.09
N ALA A 10 -23.50 -20.06 35.08
CA ALA A 10 -22.53 -20.61 34.14
C ALA A 10 -21.80 -19.47 33.40
N PRO A 11 -20.49 -19.68 33.09
CA PRO A 11 -19.68 -20.88 33.24
C PRO A 11 -19.07 -21.01 34.64
N HIS A 12 -19.13 -22.21 35.20
CA HIS A 12 -18.60 -22.51 36.56
C HIS A 12 -17.08 -22.61 36.61
N ALA A 13 -16.43 -22.97 35.45
CA ALA A 13 -14.99 -22.93 35.29
C ALA A 13 -14.60 -21.67 34.53
N ARG A 14 -13.68 -20.88 35.11
CA ARG A 14 -13.13 -19.68 34.49
C ARG A 14 -11.63 -19.87 34.25
N ASP A 15 -11.14 -19.44 33.10
CA ASP A 15 -9.72 -19.39 32.82
C ASP A 15 -9.06 -18.28 33.67
N LYS A 16 -7.77 -18.45 33.92
CA LYS A 16 -6.90 -17.42 34.53
C LYS A 16 -6.74 -16.18 33.66
N TRP A 17 -6.88 -16.34 32.35
CA TRP A 17 -6.74 -15.27 31.36
C TRP A 17 -8.04 -14.47 31.24
N THR A 18 -8.06 -13.29 31.86
CA THR A 18 -9.13 -12.32 31.68
C THR A 18 -8.80 -11.35 30.55
N THR A 19 -9.82 -10.77 29.89
CA THR A 19 -9.62 -9.80 28.81
C THR A 19 -8.67 -8.65 29.18
N PRO A 20 -8.80 -7.99 30.36
CA PRO A 20 -7.84 -6.95 30.75
C PRO A 20 -6.41 -7.46 30.93
N LEU A 21 -6.24 -8.69 31.42
CA LEU A 21 -4.92 -9.28 31.59
C LEU A 21 -4.27 -9.57 30.23
N ILE A 22 -5.03 -10.14 29.29
CA ILE A 22 -4.56 -10.40 27.93
C ILE A 22 -4.14 -9.10 27.24
N MET A 23 -4.96 -8.05 27.28
CA MET A 23 -4.65 -6.76 26.66
C MET A 23 -3.40 -6.10 27.27
N ARG A 24 -3.20 -6.25 28.60
CA ARG A 24 -1.96 -5.80 29.25
C ARG A 24 -0.75 -6.59 28.77
N MET A 25 -0.86 -7.91 28.62
CA MET A 25 0.24 -8.74 28.11
C MET A 25 0.60 -8.41 26.67
N VAL A 26 -0.40 -8.15 25.81
CA VAL A 26 -0.17 -7.67 24.44
C VAL A 26 0.51 -6.30 24.44
N THR A 27 0.07 -5.37 25.29
CA THR A 27 0.73 -4.07 25.43
C THR A 27 2.19 -4.23 25.88
N LEU A 28 2.46 -5.05 26.88
CA LEU A 28 3.81 -5.32 27.39
C LEU A 28 4.71 -5.96 26.33
N SER A 29 4.17 -6.88 25.52
CA SER A 29 4.92 -7.54 24.45
C SER A 29 5.25 -6.62 23.27
N LEU A 30 4.50 -5.52 23.09
CA LEU A 30 4.79 -4.49 22.09
C LEU A 30 5.76 -3.41 22.60
N LEU A 31 5.98 -3.30 23.93
CA LEU A 31 6.88 -2.29 24.51
C LEU A 31 8.32 -2.36 23.96
N PRO A 32 8.96 -3.53 23.77
CA PRO A 32 10.31 -3.57 23.21
C PRO A 32 10.38 -2.91 21.84
N ALA A 33 9.41 -3.20 20.94
CA ALA A 33 9.34 -2.59 19.62
C ALA A 33 9.07 -1.08 19.69
N THR A 34 8.23 -0.66 20.64
CA THR A 34 7.94 0.76 20.88
C THR A 34 9.17 1.51 21.36
N ILE A 35 9.91 0.94 22.33
CA ILE A 35 11.13 1.54 22.86
C ILE A 35 12.19 1.69 21.77
N VAL A 36 12.44 0.61 20.99
CA VAL A 36 13.39 0.67 19.87
C VAL A 36 12.95 1.73 18.86
N GLY A 37 11.68 1.78 18.49
CA GLY A 37 11.17 2.79 17.56
C GLY A 37 11.37 4.22 18.07
N ILE A 38 11.14 4.48 19.37
CA ILE A 38 11.37 5.81 19.96
C ILE A 38 12.86 6.14 20.02
N LEU A 39 13.72 5.18 20.34
CA LEU A 39 15.18 5.39 20.41
C LEU A 39 15.79 5.67 19.02
N VAL A 40 15.30 4.99 17.98
CA VAL A 40 15.79 5.15 16.60
C VAL A 40 15.27 6.45 15.99
N TYR A 41 13.99 6.75 16.17
CA TYR A 41 13.29 7.84 15.47
C TYR A 41 13.05 9.11 16.31
N GLY A 42 13.41 9.07 17.60
CA GLY A 42 13.41 10.24 18.49
C GLY A 42 12.02 10.71 18.95
N TRP A 43 11.96 11.98 19.35
CA TRP A 43 10.81 12.59 20.01
C TRP A 43 9.54 12.64 19.15
N ASN A 44 9.69 12.70 17.84
CA ASN A 44 8.53 12.73 16.94
C ASN A 44 7.78 11.39 16.98
N ALA A 45 8.50 10.27 16.96
CA ALA A 45 7.92 8.94 17.14
C ALA A 45 7.22 8.78 18.50
N PHE A 46 7.83 9.31 19.57
CA PHE A 46 7.17 9.36 20.88
C PHE A 46 5.84 10.14 20.83
N GLY A 47 5.83 11.30 20.16
CA GLY A 47 4.63 12.11 19.98
C GLY A 47 3.51 11.36 19.24
N VAL A 48 3.85 10.66 18.15
CA VAL A 48 2.91 9.83 17.38
C VAL A 48 2.32 8.72 18.26
N VAL A 49 3.16 7.98 19.00
CA VAL A 49 2.71 6.90 19.90
C VAL A 49 1.83 7.44 21.02
N ALA A 50 2.26 8.49 21.70
CA ALA A 50 1.52 9.08 22.82
C ALA A 50 0.15 9.60 22.37
N LEU A 51 0.09 10.35 21.27
CA LEU A 51 -1.16 10.90 20.74
C LEU A 51 -2.10 9.81 20.24
N ALA A 52 -1.59 8.76 19.59
CA ALA A 52 -2.44 7.65 19.16
C ALA A 52 -3.10 6.94 20.34
N ILE A 53 -2.35 6.66 21.42
CA ILE A 53 -2.89 6.00 22.60
C ILE A 53 -3.89 6.92 23.33
N VAL A 54 -3.50 8.17 23.58
CA VAL A 54 -4.35 9.12 24.30
C VAL A 54 -5.65 9.38 23.54
N SER A 55 -5.57 9.61 22.25
CA SER A 55 -6.77 9.84 21.42
C SER A 55 -7.67 8.60 21.32
N ALA A 56 -7.08 7.39 21.25
CA ALA A 56 -7.85 6.14 21.27
C ALA A 56 -8.66 5.99 22.58
N VAL A 57 -7.99 6.16 23.73
CA VAL A 57 -8.64 6.05 25.05
C VAL A 57 -9.68 7.16 25.26
N ALA A 58 -9.34 8.40 24.88
CA ALA A 58 -10.26 9.53 24.97
C ALA A 58 -11.51 9.34 24.09
N SER A 59 -11.34 8.82 22.89
CA SER A 59 -12.43 8.54 21.95
C SER A 59 -13.39 7.47 22.50
N GLU A 60 -12.86 6.40 23.10
CA GLU A 60 -13.67 5.37 23.74
C GLU A 60 -14.46 5.91 24.94
N TRP A 61 -13.78 6.68 25.78
CA TRP A 61 -14.42 7.33 26.92
C TRP A 61 -15.55 8.26 26.50
N LEU A 62 -15.28 9.13 25.53
CA LEU A 62 -16.26 10.09 25.02
C LEU A 62 -17.47 9.39 24.40
N PHE A 63 -17.23 8.34 23.61
CA PHE A 63 -18.30 7.55 23.00
C PHE A 63 -19.16 6.84 24.07
N CYS A 64 -18.55 6.20 25.07
CA CYS A 64 -19.29 5.54 26.14
C CYS A 64 -20.14 6.55 26.93
N LYS A 65 -19.58 7.74 27.21
CA LYS A 65 -20.29 8.81 27.90
C LYS A 65 -21.46 9.37 27.06
N ALA A 66 -21.23 9.61 25.77
CA ALA A 66 -22.26 10.13 24.84
C ALA A 66 -23.41 9.13 24.66
N CYS A 67 -23.10 7.84 24.54
CA CYS A 67 -24.08 6.77 24.37
C CYS A 67 -24.65 6.26 25.71
N LYS A 68 -24.28 6.84 26.84
CA LYS A 68 -24.70 6.40 28.21
C LYS A 68 -24.43 4.91 28.47
N LYS A 69 -23.33 4.37 27.91
CA LYS A 69 -22.88 3.00 28.12
C LYS A 69 -21.86 2.92 29.24
N PRO A 70 -21.72 1.75 29.91
CA PRO A 70 -20.68 1.57 30.91
C PRO A 70 -19.30 1.75 30.25
N SER A 71 -18.36 2.37 30.97
CA SER A 71 -17.01 2.60 30.48
C SER A 71 -16.24 1.29 30.34
N THR A 72 -15.69 1.03 29.17
CA THR A 72 -14.89 -0.16 28.83
C THR A 72 -13.38 0.12 28.83
N ILE A 73 -12.94 1.33 29.18
CA ILE A 73 -11.54 1.78 29.13
C ILE A 73 -10.59 0.85 29.90
N TRP A 74 -11.07 0.28 31.02
CA TRP A 74 -10.27 -0.56 31.90
C TRP A 74 -9.90 -1.93 31.30
N ASP A 75 -10.50 -2.32 30.17
CA ASP A 75 -10.14 -3.54 29.47
C ASP A 75 -8.79 -3.42 28.73
N GLY A 76 -8.29 -2.21 28.51
CA GLY A 76 -7.01 -1.93 27.86
C GLY A 76 -7.00 -2.06 26.33
N SER A 77 -8.11 -2.44 25.72
CA SER A 77 -8.19 -2.69 24.28
C SER A 77 -8.00 -1.43 23.42
N ALA A 78 -8.40 -0.23 23.92
CA ALA A 78 -8.13 1.02 23.23
C ALA A 78 -6.63 1.36 23.21
N VAL A 79 -5.91 1.04 24.28
CA VAL A 79 -4.45 1.21 24.35
C VAL A 79 -3.77 0.33 23.32
N VAL A 80 -4.14 -0.95 23.22
CA VAL A 80 -3.61 -1.88 22.23
C VAL A 80 -3.89 -1.38 20.81
N THR A 81 -5.12 -0.95 20.52
CA THR A 81 -5.51 -0.43 19.20
C THR A 81 -4.70 0.81 18.82
N GLY A 82 -4.59 1.78 19.74
CA GLY A 82 -3.79 2.99 19.50
C GLY A 82 -2.31 2.70 19.32
N LEU A 83 -1.77 1.76 20.11
CA LEU A 83 -0.36 1.35 20.02
C LEU A 83 -0.05 0.62 18.69
N LEU A 84 -0.89 -0.34 18.28
CA LEU A 84 -0.73 -1.04 17.00
C LEU A 84 -0.84 -0.08 15.81
N LEU A 85 -1.78 0.87 15.86
CA LEU A 85 -1.88 1.91 14.85
C LEU A 85 -0.60 2.74 14.80
N ALA A 86 -0.13 3.26 15.95
CA ALA A 86 1.07 4.08 16.03
C ALA A 86 2.31 3.38 15.50
N LEU A 87 2.54 2.12 15.90
CA LEU A 87 3.66 1.31 15.43
C LEU A 87 3.62 1.07 13.92
N SER A 88 2.44 1.16 13.33
CA SER A 88 2.24 1.03 11.89
C SER A 88 2.42 2.33 11.11
N LEU A 89 2.55 3.49 11.76
CA LEU A 89 2.76 4.80 11.14
C LEU A 89 4.25 5.11 10.94
N GLY A 90 4.54 6.01 10.00
CA GLY A 90 5.89 6.55 9.81
C GLY A 90 6.28 7.51 10.95
N PRO A 91 7.57 7.62 11.29
CA PRO A 91 8.04 8.46 12.39
C PRO A 91 7.86 9.96 12.14
N GLN A 92 7.79 10.37 10.87
CA GLN A 92 7.59 11.77 10.46
C GLN A 92 6.14 12.10 10.11
N THR A 93 5.21 11.20 10.42
CA THR A 93 3.78 11.43 10.19
C THR A 93 3.31 12.64 10.99
N PRO A 94 2.57 13.60 10.39
CA PRO A 94 2.03 14.75 11.10
C PRO A 94 1.16 14.33 12.30
N LEU A 95 1.29 15.03 13.42
CA LEU A 95 0.69 14.65 14.71
C LEU A 95 -0.85 14.59 14.71
N TYR A 96 -1.53 15.21 13.76
CA TYR A 96 -2.99 15.10 13.62
C TYR A 96 -3.45 13.76 13.02
N ILE A 97 -2.59 13.09 12.23
CA ILE A 97 -2.90 11.80 11.59
C ILE A 97 -3.16 10.67 12.62
N PRO A 98 -2.28 10.41 13.61
CA PRO A 98 -2.56 9.40 14.62
C PRO A 98 -3.84 9.69 15.41
N VAL A 99 -4.21 10.96 15.61
CA VAL A 99 -5.47 11.35 16.27
C VAL A 99 -6.67 10.95 15.40
N ILE A 100 -6.69 11.36 14.14
CA ILE A 100 -7.78 11.01 13.20
C ILE A 100 -7.92 9.48 13.06
N GLY A 101 -6.79 8.78 12.89
CA GLY A 101 -6.78 7.32 12.78
C GLY A 101 -7.31 6.62 14.03
N SER A 102 -6.91 7.06 15.22
CA SER A 102 -7.37 6.49 16.48
C SER A 102 -8.86 6.75 16.73
N VAL A 103 -9.35 7.94 16.42
CA VAL A 103 -10.78 8.26 16.47
C VAL A 103 -11.56 7.33 15.54
N PHE A 104 -11.11 7.17 14.30
CA PHE A 104 -11.75 6.27 13.33
C PHE A 104 -11.72 4.82 13.80
N ALA A 105 -10.56 4.31 14.27
CA ALA A 105 -10.42 2.95 14.79
C ALA A 105 -11.41 2.65 15.92
N ILE A 106 -11.50 3.54 16.88
CA ILE A 106 -12.29 3.33 18.09
C ILE A 106 -13.77 3.61 17.85
N VAL A 107 -14.11 4.77 17.30
CA VAL A 107 -15.51 5.16 17.13
C VAL A 107 -16.17 4.32 16.04
N VAL A 108 -15.59 4.34 14.84
CA VAL A 108 -16.21 3.70 13.67
C VAL A 108 -16.03 2.19 13.70
N CYS A 109 -14.79 1.70 13.83
CA CYS A 109 -14.52 0.26 13.65
C CYS A 109 -14.78 -0.59 14.89
N LYS A 110 -14.79 -0.01 16.12
CA LYS A 110 -15.01 -0.76 17.36
C LYS A 110 -16.37 -0.43 17.99
N CYS A 111 -16.60 0.84 18.36
CA CYS A 111 -17.74 1.21 19.22
C CYS A 111 -19.08 1.20 18.47
N CYS A 112 -19.13 1.60 17.19
CA CYS A 112 -20.36 1.56 16.38
C CYS A 112 -20.86 0.13 16.16
N PHE A 113 -19.97 -0.86 16.10
CA PHE A 113 -20.33 -2.28 15.99
C PHE A 113 -20.70 -2.93 17.32
N GLY A 114 -20.59 -2.20 18.44
CA GLY A 114 -21.03 -2.66 19.75
C GLY A 114 -19.91 -2.92 20.76
N GLY A 115 -18.68 -2.52 20.47
CA GLY A 115 -17.51 -2.61 21.34
C GLY A 115 -16.65 -3.86 21.10
N LEU A 116 -15.76 -4.15 22.05
CA LEU A 116 -14.85 -5.29 21.96
C LEU A 116 -15.62 -6.62 21.77
N GLY A 117 -15.14 -7.45 20.86
CA GLY A 117 -15.75 -8.74 20.56
C GLY A 117 -16.84 -8.71 19.48
N LYS A 118 -17.21 -7.55 18.94
CA LYS A 118 -18.24 -7.40 17.89
C LYS A 118 -17.74 -6.76 16.61
N ASN A 119 -16.49 -6.36 16.56
CA ASN A 119 -15.84 -5.85 15.37
C ASN A 119 -15.58 -6.99 14.36
N PHE A 120 -15.92 -6.79 13.10
CA PHE A 120 -15.71 -7.78 12.02
C PHE A 120 -14.33 -7.68 11.36
N ILE A 121 -13.61 -6.58 11.60
CA ILE A 121 -12.23 -6.35 11.14
C ILE A 121 -11.40 -5.79 12.28
N ASN A 122 -10.08 -5.95 12.19
CA ASN A 122 -9.16 -5.37 13.15
C ASN A 122 -9.21 -3.84 13.07
N PRO A 123 -9.55 -3.11 14.18
CA PRO A 123 -9.75 -1.67 14.15
C PRO A 123 -8.48 -0.87 13.79
N ALA A 124 -7.31 -1.31 14.25
CA ALA A 124 -6.05 -0.63 13.96
C ALA A 124 -5.70 -0.72 12.46
N LEU A 125 -5.92 -1.89 11.84
CA LEU A 125 -5.70 -2.08 10.40
C LEU A 125 -6.71 -1.30 9.56
N ALA A 126 -7.98 -1.30 9.95
CA ALA A 126 -9.00 -0.53 9.25
C ALA A 126 -8.67 0.97 9.25
N ALA A 127 -8.23 1.50 10.41
CA ALA A 127 -7.80 2.89 10.51
C ALA A 127 -6.56 3.17 9.67
N ARG A 128 -5.58 2.27 9.67
CA ARG A 128 -4.40 2.40 8.81
C ARG A 128 -4.77 2.46 7.33
N CYS A 129 -5.62 1.56 6.85
CA CYS A 129 -6.09 1.57 5.46
C CYS A 129 -6.88 2.84 5.13
N PHE A 130 -7.75 3.30 6.05
CA PHE A 130 -8.45 4.58 5.91
C PHE A 130 -7.47 5.75 5.76
N LEU A 131 -6.44 5.82 6.61
CA LEU A 131 -5.43 6.87 6.54
C LEU A 131 -4.61 6.82 5.24
N LEU A 132 -4.24 5.64 4.78
CA LEU A 132 -3.50 5.46 3.52
C LEU A 132 -4.29 5.92 2.30
N ILE A 133 -5.61 5.69 2.29
CA ILE A 133 -6.48 6.11 1.18
C ILE A 133 -6.79 7.60 1.26
N SER A 134 -7.10 8.12 2.46
CA SER A 134 -7.60 9.48 2.63
C SER A 134 -6.48 10.52 2.78
N PHE A 135 -5.31 10.14 3.30
CA PHE A 135 -4.19 11.02 3.62
C PHE A 135 -2.87 10.48 3.04
N ALA A 136 -2.88 10.02 1.80
CA ALA A 136 -1.74 9.36 1.15
C ALA A 136 -0.43 10.16 1.26
N ASN A 137 -0.47 11.48 1.01
CA ASN A 137 0.70 12.36 1.09
C ASN A 137 1.27 12.48 2.52
N ALA A 138 0.39 12.52 3.54
CA ALA A 138 0.80 12.60 4.94
C ALA A 138 1.29 11.26 5.49
N MET A 139 0.88 10.16 4.86
CA MET A 139 1.27 8.78 5.20
C MET A 139 2.54 8.34 4.46
N ALA A 140 3.00 9.08 3.45
CA ALA A 140 4.23 8.78 2.75
C ALA A 140 5.42 8.79 3.72
N ILE A 141 6.20 7.71 3.72
CA ILE A 141 7.39 7.59 4.56
C ILE A 141 8.49 8.46 3.94
N LYS A 142 8.90 9.51 4.67
CA LYS A 142 9.99 10.38 4.25
C LYS A 142 11.31 9.86 4.84
N PRO A 143 12.42 9.90 4.11
CA PRO A 143 13.74 9.55 4.65
C PRO A 143 14.13 10.52 5.77
N ILE A 144 14.80 10.02 6.80
CA ILE A 144 15.16 10.81 8.00
C ILE A 144 16.46 11.57 7.80
N VAL A 145 17.30 11.12 6.89
CA VAL A 145 18.64 11.68 6.65
C VAL A 145 18.71 12.19 5.20
N ASP A 146 19.08 13.44 5.02
CA ASP A 146 19.26 14.11 3.71
C ASP A 146 20.42 13.53 2.86
N THR A 147 21.12 12.56 3.37
CA THR A 147 22.22 11.90 2.66
C THR A 147 21.73 10.62 2.00
N VAL A 148 21.52 10.71 0.70
CA VAL A 148 21.13 9.61 -0.20
C VAL A 148 19.70 9.10 0.01
N ALA A 149 18.85 9.50 -0.93
CA ALA A 149 17.47 9.00 -1.03
C ALA A 149 17.43 7.48 -1.08
N SER A 150 17.20 6.82 0.05
CA SER A 150 16.90 5.40 0.04
C SER A 150 15.40 5.23 -0.11
N ALA A 151 14.99 4.51 -1.16
CA ALA A 151 13.64 3.97 -1.23
C ALA A 151 13.37 3.15 0.05
N THR A 152 12.09 3.05 0.47
CA THR A 152 11.76 2.10 1.54
C THR A 152 12.39 0.74 1.22
N PRO A 153 12.83 -0.06 2.23
CA PRO A 153 13.49 -1.35 1.97
C PRO A 153 12.73 -2.23 0.98
N VAL A 154 11.40 -2.18 0.99
CA VAL A 154 10.54 -2.90 0.04
C VAL A 154 10.60 -2.29 -1.37
N GLY A 155 10.71 -0.97 -1.48
CA GLY A 155 10.88 -0.27 -2.75
C GLY A 155 12.24 -0.56 -3.37
N ALA A 156 13.31 -0.54 -2.56
CA ALA A 156 14.66 -0.87 -2.97
C ALA A 156 14.77 -2.33 -3.50
N MET A 157 14.13 -3.28 -2.80
CA MET A 157 14.06 -4.68 -3.26
C MET A 157 13.33 -4.81 -4.60
N LYS A 158 12.23 -4.07 -4.81
CA LYS A 158 11.51 -4.07 -6.10
C LYS A 158 12.34 -3.45 -7.24
N ALA A 159 13.26 -2.55 -6.90
CA ALA A 159 14.20 -1.96 -7.86
C ALA A 159 15.45 -2.83 -8.10
N GLY A 160 15.57 -4.01 -7.45
CA GLY A 160 16.73 -4.90 -7.57
C GLY A 160 17.95 -4.44 -6.75
N GLU A 161 17.77 -3.49 -5.82
CA GLU A 161 18.86 -3.01 -4.96
C GLU A 161 19.09 -3.98 -3.79
N VAL A 162 20.37 -4.14 -3.39
CA VAL A 162 20.75 -4.98 -2.25
C VAL A 162 20.42 -4.27 -0.95
N VAL A 163 19.50 -4.85 -0.17
CA VAL A 163 19.08 -4.29 1.13
C VAL A 163 19.89 -4.90 2.28
N ASP A 164 20.23 -4.07 3.25
CA ASP A 164 20.92 -4.50 4.48
C ASP A 164 19.89 -5.10 5.47
N ILE A 165 19.86 -6.43 5.50
CA ILE A 165 18.96 -7.20 6.37
C ILE A 165 19.22 -6.89 7.85
N THR A 166 20.47 -6.60 8.24
CA THR A 166 20.83 -6.31 9.63
C THR A 166 20.12 -5.03 10.10
N LYS A 167 20.14 -3.98 9.27
CA LYS A 167 19.44 -2.73 9.56
C LYS A 167 17.92 -2.93 9.65
N MET A 168 17.36 -3.77 8.78
CA MET A 168 15.93 -4.11 8.84
C MET A 168 15.58 -4.88 10.12
N CYS A 169 16.39 -5.85 10.52
CA CYS A 169 16.17 -6.61 11.76
C CYS A 169 16.22 -5.73 13.01
N LEU A 170 17.13 -4.79 13.05
CA LEU A 170 17.28 -3.86 14.18
C LEU A 170 16.24 -2.73 14.16
N GLY A 171 15.60 -2.48 13.00
CA GLY A 171 14.63 -1.40 12.84
C GLY A 171 15.26 -0.03 12.60
N THR A 172 16.50 0.00 12.12
CA THR A 172 17.24 1.23 11.76
C THR A 172 17.14 1.58 10.28
N ALA A 173 16.48 0.73 9.48
CA ALA A 173 16.14 1.04 8.10
C ALA A 173 14.92 1.97 8.07
N ASP A 174 14.86 2.87 7.07
CA ASP A 174 13.71 3.76 6.89
C ASP A 174 12.40 2.98 6.78
N GLY A 175 11.42 3.35 7.59
CA GLY A 175 10.18 2.60 7.64
C GLY A 175 9.18 3.13 8.66
N VAL A 176 8.37 2.24 9.19
CA VAL A 176 7.39 2.53 10.24
C VAL A 176 8.03 2.46 11.64
N ILE A 177 7.40 3.09 12.64
CA ILE A 177 7.91 3.11 14.02
C ILE A 177 8.14 1.68 14.57
N GLY A 178 7.25 0.74 14.25
CA GLY A 178 7.36 -0.66 14.63
C GLY A 178 8.20 -1.52 13.67
N SER A 179 9.28 -1.00 13.09
CA SER A 179 10.09 -1.72 12.09
C SER A 179 11.06 -2.73 12.68
N SER A 180 11.38 -2.69 13.98
CA SER A 180 12.30 -3.63 14.61
C SER A 180 11.75 -5.05 14.70
N ILE A 181 12.19 -5.91 13.80
CA ILE A 181 11.72 -7.29 13.70
C ILE A 181 12.14 -8.12 14.89
N LEU A 182 13.37 -7.94 15.38
CA LEU A 182 13.85 -8.62 16.57
C LEU A 182 12.97 -8.35 17.79
N ALA A 183 12.61 -7.09 18.03
CA ALA A 183 11.77 -6.71 19.15
C ALA A 183 10.33 -7.27 19.00
N LEU A 184 9.78 -7.26 17.78
CA LEU A 184 8.47 -7.84 17.48
C LEU A 184 8.46 -9.36 17.64
N LEU A 185 9.52 -10.07 17.18
CA LEU A 185 9.63 -11.51 17.36
C LEU A 185 9.73 -11.90 18.83
N VAL A 186 10.52 -11.19 19.62
CA VAL A 186 10.62 -11.43 21.07
C VAL A 186 9.24 -11.27 21.71
N GLY A 187 8.54 -10.17 21.43
CA GLY A 187 7.18 -9.94 21.94
C GLY A 187 6.18 -11.01 21.49
N GLY A 188 6.20 -11.36 20.21
CA GLY A 188 5.32 -12.38 19.63
C GLY A 188 5.58 -13.78 20.19
N LEU A 189 6.84 -14.18 20.36
CA LEU A 189 7.22 -15.46 20.97
C LEU A 189 6.81 -15.54 22.45
N ILE A 190 6.90 -14.44 23.20
CA ILE A 190 6.39 -14.39 24.59
C ILE A 190 4.89 -14.65 24.59
N LEU A 191 4.11 -13.98 23.76
CA LEU A 191 2.65 -14.21 23.69
C LEU A 191 2.31 -15.64 23.28
N TRP A 192 3.05 -16.22 22.34
CA TRP A 192 2.87 -17.60 21.92
C TRP A 192 3.21 -18.59 23.04
N SER A 193 4.32 -18.38 23.76
CA SER A 193 4.72 -19.24 24.89
C SER A 193 3.74 -19.23 26.05
N MET A 194 2.96 -18.14 26.18
CA MET A 194 1.90 -17.98 27.18
C MET A 194 0.53 -18.46 26.70
N ASP A 195 0.45 -19.09 25.52
CA ASP A 195 -0.81 -19.51 24.86
C ASP A 195 -1.83 -18.37 24.67
N ILE A 196 -1.35 -17.11 24.62
CA ILE A 196 -2.19 -15.95 24.37
C ILE A 196 -2.50 -15.82 22.88
N ILE A 197 -1.60 -16.19 21.99
CA ILE A 197 -1.83 -16.20 20.54
C ILE A 197 -1.67 -17.61 19.96
N HIS A 198 -2.43 -17.88 18.92
CA HIS A 198 -2.39 -19.19 18.27
C HIS A 198 -1.27 -19.26 17.23
N GLY A 199 -0.23 -20.05 17.49
CA GLY A 199 0.91 -20.26 16.59
C GLY A 199 0.50 -20.75 15.20
N GLN A 200 -0.61 -21.48 15.06
CA GLN A 200 -1.14 -21.91 13.78
C GLN A 200 -1.34 -20.73 12.80
N ILE A 201 -1.88 -19.62 13.29
CA ILE A 201 -2.08 -18.42 12.46
C ILE A 201 -0.73 -17.82 12.07
N CYS A 202 0.13 -17.54 13.05
CA CYS A 202 1.43 -16.89 12.80
C CYS A 202 2.27 -17.66 11.78
N PHE A 203 2.46 -18.96 12.04
CA PHE A 203 3.32 -19.78 11.18
C PHE A 203 2.71 -20.04 9.80
N SER A 204 1.39 -20.24 9.69
CA SER A 204 0.75 -20.43 8.38
C SER A 204 0.78 -19.17 7.52
N VAL A 205 0.68 -17.98 8.14
CA VAL A 205 0.88 -16.70 7.44
C VAL A 205 2.29 -16.61 6.88
N LEU A 206 3.31 -16.87 7.72
CA LEU A 206 4.71 -16.79 7.28
C LEU A 206 5.04 -17.83 6.20
N ILE A 207 4.55 -19.07 6.36
CA ILE A 207 4.75 -20.14 5.37
C ILE A 207 4.08 -19.77 4.04
N GLY A 208 2.80 -19.37 4.05
CA GLY A 208 2.06 -19.01 2.85
C GLY A 208 2.70 -17.82 2.11
N PHE A 209 3.17 -16.81 2.85
CA PHE A 209 3.87 -15.66 2.29
C PHE A 209 5.21 -16.05 1.67
N THR A 210 6.06 -16.79 2.40
CA THR A 210 7.38 -17.22 1.94
C THR A 210 7.29 -18.11 0.71
N LEU A 211 6.31 -19.03 0.70
CA LEU A 211 6.08 -19.94 -0.41
C LEU A 211 5.70 -19.17 -1.69
N LEU A 212 4.81 -18.19 -1.58
CA LEU A 212 4.43 -17.38 -2.73
C LEU A 212 5.58 -16.52 -3.26
N ILE A 213 6.33 -15.86 -2.35
CA ILE A 213 7.49 -15.06 -2.74
C ILE A 213 8.56 -15.94 -3.39
N GLY A 214 8.84 -17.12 -2.85
CA GLY A 214 9.82 -18.04 -3.44
C GLY A 214 9.41 -18.59 -4.82
N LEU A 215 8.10 -18.80 -5.05
CA LEU A 215 7.61 -19.32 -6.33
C LEU A 215 7.52 -18.25 -7.43
N PHE A 216 7.18 -17.00 -7.07
CA PHE A 216 6.83 -15.94 -8.03
C PHE A 216 7.66 -14.66 -7.90
N GLY A 217 8.61 -14.60 -6.96
CA GLY A 217 9.41 -13.40 -6.69
C GLY A 217 10.58 -13.17 -7.64
N GLY A 218 10.89 -14.12 -8.53
CA GLY A 218 11.95 -13.99 -9.53
C GLY A 218 13.29 -14.60 -9.12
N GLU A 219 13.69 -14.50 -7.84
CA GLU A 219 14.97 -15.06 -7.32
C GLU A 219 14.80 -16.45 -6.67
N GLY A 220 13.63 -17.05 -6.78
CA GLY A 220 13.35 -18.37 -6.21
C GLY A 220 13.42 -18.41 -4.69
N PHE A 221 13.96 -19.52 -4.14
CA PHE A 221 14.08 -19.72 -2.70
C PHE A 221 15.44 -19.25 -2.14
N GLU A 222 16.02 -18.18 -2.70
CA GLU A 222 17.25 -17.62 -2.15
C GLU A 222 17.01 -17.10 -0.71
N PRO A 223 17.79 -17.57 0.30
CA PRO A 223 17.53 -17.22 1.70
C PRO A 223 17.58 -15.71 2.00
N ARG A 224 18.49 -15.00 1.35
CA ARG A 224 18.65 -13.56 1.51
C ARG A 224 17.42 -12.81 1.02
N PHE A 225 16.95 -13.15 -0.17
CA PHE A 225 15.76 -12.57 -0.78
C PHE A 225 14.51 -12.82 0.07
N LEU A 226 14.30 -14.06 0.52
CA LEU A 226 13.17 -14.42 1.37
C LEU A 226 13.20 -13.71 2.73
N LEU A 227 14.38 -13.64 3.37
CA LEU A 227 14.56 -12.92 4.64
C LEU A 227 14.29 -11.42 4.48
N ALA A 228 14.77 -10.80 3.40
CA ALA A 228 14.51 -9.40 3.13
C ALA A 228 13.01 -9.11 2.99
N HIS A 229 12.26 -9.97 2.29
CA HIS A 229 10.81 -9.86 2.15
C HIS A 229 10.05 -10.11 3.46
N LEU A 230 10.48 -11.06 4.28
CA LEU A 230 9.92 -11.33 5.60
C LEU A 230 10.19 -10.17 6.58
N CYS A 231 11.40 -9.62 6.49
CA CYS A 231 11.82 -8.50 7.32
C CYS A 231 11.22 -7.15 6.89
N GLY A 232 10.70 -7.04 5.67
CA GLY A 232 10.14 -5.80 5.14
C GLY A 232 8.62 -5.71 5.26
N GLY A 233 8.11 -4.46 5.31
CA GLY A 233 6.68 -4.15 5.11
C GLY A 233 5.72 -4.74 6.13
N GLY A 234 6.10 -4.84 7.40
CA GLY A 234 5.19 -5.17 8.50
C GLY A 234 4.66 -6.60 8.53
N VAL A 235 5.29 -7.56 7.82
CA VAL A 235 4.84 -8.97 7.77
C VAL A 235 4.83 -9.59 9.16
N VAL A 236 5.92 -9.43 9.93
CA VAL A 236 6.05 -10.00 11.28
C VAL A 236 5.04 -9.36 12.24
N MET A 237 4.90 -8.04 12.23
CA MET A 237 3.91 -7.34 13.06
C MET A 237 2.48 -7.78 12.71
N GLY A 238 2.18 -7.89 11.41
CA GLY A 238 0.89 -8.38 10.93
C GLY A 238 0.60 -9.82 11.33
N ALA A 239 1.57 -10.73 11.20
CA ALA A 239 1.41 -12.15 11.48
C ALA A 239 1.22 -12.44 12.99
N PHE A 240 1.98 -11.77 13.88
CA PHE A 240 1.97 -12.06 15.32
C PHE A 240 0.98 -11.22 16.12
N PHE A 241 0.69 -9.98 15.71
CA PHE A 241 -0.09 -9.06 16.54
C PHE A 241 -1.43 -8.62 15.91
N MET A 242 -1.55 -8.70 14.58
CA MET A 242 -2.74 -8.19 13.90
C MET A 242 -3.64 -9.31 13.36
N ALA A 243 -3.05 -10.37 12.77
CA ALA A 243 -3.82 -11.51 12.27
C ALA A 243 -4.31 -12.43 13.39
N THR A 244 -3.68 -12.38 14.56
CA THR A 244 -4.03 -13.18 15.75
C THR A 244 -5.10 -12.55 16.64
N ASP A 245 -5.75 -11.48 16.20
CA ASP A 245 -6.86 -10.88 16.95
C ASP A 245 -8.00 -11.92 17.13
N TYR A 246 -8.37 -12.17 18.38
CA TYR A 246 -9.38 -13.20 18.72
C TYR A 246 -10.74 -12.99 18.08
N VAL A 247 -11.11 -11.72 17.88
CA VAL A 247 -12.44 -11.36 17.40
C VAL A 247 -12.59 -11.65 15.93
N THR A 248 -11.51 -11.46 15.18
CA THR A 248 -11.52 -11.47 13.71
C THR A 248 -10.90 -12.73 13.12
N SER A 249 -10.30 -13.59 13.94
CA SER A 249 -9.70 -14.87 13.50
C SER A 249 -10.64 -16.05 13.73
N PRO A 250 -10.53 -17.14 12.91
CA PRO A 250 -11.34 -18.35 13.07
C PRO A 250 -11.09 -19.09 14.39
N VAL A 251 -12.12 -19.75 14.89
CA VAL A 251 -12.08 -20.50 16.16
C VAL A 251 -11.42 -21.87 16.00
N SER A 252 -11.62 -22.55 14.87
CA SER A 252 -11.12 -23.90 14.65
C SER A 252 -9.65 -23.93 14.25
N ARG A 253 -8.85 -24.90 14.76
CA ARG A 253 -7.41 -25.01 14.44
C ARG A 253 -7.16 -25.13 12.94
N LEU A 254 -7.98 -25.90 12.21
CA LEU A 254 -7.88 -26.02 10.77
C LEU A 254 -8.29 -24.71 10.07
N GLY A 255 -9.32 -24.03 10.60
CA GLY A 255 -9.72 -22.73 10.11
C GLY A 255 -8.62 -21.68 10.27
N GLN A 256 -7.93 -21.68 11.41
CA GLN A 256 -6.79 -20.82 11.70
C GLN A 256 -5.64 -21.04 10.71
N PHE A 257 -5.36 -22.30 10.38
CA PHE A 257 -4.33 -22.63 9.39
C PHE A 257 -4.70 -22.12 7.99
N ILE A 258 -5.94 -22.37 7.53
CA ILE A 258 -6.44 -21.93 6.22
C ILE A 258 -6.47 -20.39 6.15
N TYR A 259 -6.95 -19.75 7.22
CA TYR A 259 -6.97 -18.29 7.35
C TYR A 259 -5.56 -17.68 7.24
N GLY A 260 -4.59 -18.26 7.96
CA GLY A 260 -3.22 -17.78 7.90
C GLY A 260 -2.57 -18.00 6.52
N CYS A 261 -2.79 -19.16 5.88
CA CYS A 261 -2.34 -19.39 4.51
C CYS A 261 -2.97 -18.40 3.53
N LEU A 262 -4.27 -18.10 3.66
CA LEU A 262 -4.95 -17.13 2.81
C LEU A 262 -4.31 -15.73 2.95
N ILE A 263 -4.07 -15.27 4.17
CA ILE A 263 -3.41 -13.98 4.42
C ILE A 263 -1.99 -13.97 3.85
N GLY A 264 -1.22 -15.04 4.07
CA GLY A 264 0.16 -15.15 3.57
C GLY A 264 0.22 -15.07 2.06
N VAL A 265 -0.63 -15.83 1.37
CA VAL A 265 -0.73 -15.85 -0.10
C VAL A 265 -1.18 -14.48 -0.63
N LEU A 266 -2.25 -13.89 -0.08
CA LEU A 266 -2.71 -12.57 -0.51
C LEU A 266 -1.66 -11.48 -0.23
N GLY A 267 -1.00 -11.52 0.93
CA GLY A 267 0.05 -10.57 1.28
C GLY A 267 1.25 -10.64 0.32
N GLY A 268 1.65 -11.86 -0.06
CA GLY A 268 2.69 -12.06 -1.06
C GLY A 268 2.26 -11.62 -2.46
N LEU A 269 1.04 -11.93 -2.88
CA LEU A 269 0.49 -11.48 -4.16
C LEU A 269 0.46 -9.96 -4.27
N PHE A 270 -0.08 -9.28 -3.24
CA PHE A 270 -0.11 -7.83 -3.20
C PHE A 270 1.29 -7.22 -3.10
N ARG A 271 2.25 -7.92 -2.48
CA ARG A 271 3.64 -7.51 -2.44
C ARG A 271 4.31 -7.52 -3.82
N LEU A 272 4.08 -8.57 -4.60
CA LEU A 272 4.71 -8.74 -5.91
C LEU A 272 4.02 -7.91 -7.00
N LYS A 273 2.70 -7.85 -7.00
CA LYS A 273 1.91 -7.21 -8.07
C LYS A 273 1.34 -5.84 -7.70
N GLY A 274 1.20 -5.55 -6.41
CA GLY A 274 0.65 -4.28 -5.95
C GLY A 274 1.68 -3.15 -5.93
N ASN A 275 1.24 -1.93 -6.21
CA ASN A 275 2.06 -0.72 -6.17
C ASN A 275 2.12 -0.08 -4.77
N THR A 276 1.43 -0.67 -3.77
CA THR A 276 1.39 -0.12 -2.42
C THR A 276 2.44 -0.76 -1.51
N ALA A 277 3.08 0.06 -0.67
CA ALA A 277 4.02 -0.43 0.35
C ALA A 277 3.34 -1.33 1.41
N ASP A 278 2.02 -1.20 1.57
CA ASP A 278 1.24 -1.77 2.67
C ASP A 278 0.37 -2.97 2.27
N SER A 279 0.88 -3.79 1.38
CA SER A 279 0.22 -4.99 0.87
C SER A 279 -0.34 -5.92 1.95
N PHE A 280 0.34 -6.01 3.10
CA PHE A 280 0.01 -6.97 4.15
C PHE A 280 -1.21 -6.56 4.99
N SER A 281 -1.43 -5.26 5.21
CA SER A 281 -2.60 -4.73 5.91
C SER A 281 -3.91 -5.07 5.17
N TYR A 282 -3.92 -4.93 3.86
CA TYR A 282 -5.08 -5.29 3.03
C TYR A 282 -5.35 -6.80 3.03
N ALA A 283 -4.29 -7.62 3.00
CA ALA A 283 -4.42 -9.08 3.06
C ALA A 283 -5.10 -9.54 4.36
N ILE A 284 -4.73 -8.97 5.51
CA ILE A 284 -5.35 -9.30 6.79
C ILE A 284 -6.81 -8.87 6.82
N ILE A 285 -7.17 -7.68 6.32
CA ILE A 285 -8.56 -7.23 6.27
C ILE A 285 -9.41 -8.18 5.44
N ILE A 286 -8.94 -8.62 4.28
CA ILE A 286 -9.65 -9.60 3.46
C ILE A 286 -9.77 -10.93 4.21
N GLY A 287 -8.70 -11.38 4.87
CA GLY A 287 -8.74 -12.55 5.74
C GLY A 287 -9.81 -12.43 6.83
N ASN A 288 -9.89 -11.30 7.53
CA ASN A 288 -10.90 -11.04 8.56
C ASN A 288 -12.32 -11.14 8.01
N VAL A 289 -12.59 -10.59 6.83
CA VAL A 289 -13.89 -10.70 6.16
C VAL A 289 -14.22 -12.15 5.78
N CYS A 290 -13.21 -12.96 5.44
CA CYS A 290 -13.37 -14.38 5.13
C CYS A 290 -13.51 -15.27 6.37
N SER A 291 -13.11 -14.81 7.56
CA SER A 291 -13.11 -15.61 8.80
C SER A 291 -14.48 -16.21 9.14
N PRO A 292 -15.61 -15.48 9.10
CA PRO A 292 -16.92 -16.06 9.38
C PRO A 292 -17.32 -17.15 8.37
N LEU A 293 -16.87 -17.02 7.11
CA LEU A 293 -17.09 -18.03 6.09
C LEU A 293 -16.32 -19.31 6.42
N ILE A 294 -15.05 -19.17 6.83
CA ILE A 294 -14.20 -20.29 7.25
C ILE A 294 -14.85 -21.04 8.42
N ASP A 295 -15.32 -20.31 9.45
CA ASP A 295 -15.95 -20.92 10.62
C ASP A 295 -17.28 -21.61 10.30
N THR A 296 -18.01 -21.14 9.29
CA THR A 296 -19.25 -21.78 8.84
C THR A 296 -19.00 -23.14 8.19
N TYR A 297 -17.92 -23.27 7.42
CA TYR A 297 -17.61 -24.52 6.72
C TYR A 297 -16.72 -25.47 7.53
N ILE A 298 -15.91 -24.94 8.45
CA ILE A 298 -14.96 -25.72 9.25
C ILE A 298 -15.42 -25.75 10.71
N VAL A 299 -16.54 -26.44 10.94
CA VAL A 299 -17.14 -26.57 12.27
C VAL A 299 -16.32 -27.55 13.12
N GLN A 300 -15.99 -27.16 14.36
CA GLN A 300 -15.40 -28.06 15.34
C GLN A 300 -16.38 -29.18 15.71
N LYS A 301 -15.85 -30.41 15.77
CA LYS A 301 -16.67 -31.52 16.29
C LYS A 301 -16.96 -31.27 17.77
N PRO A 302 -18.24 -31.41 18.22
CA PRO A 302 -18.58 -31.23 19.63
C PRO A 302 -17.83 -32.24 20.50
N PHE A 303 -17.60 -31.86 21.76
CA PHE A 303 -17.00 -32.75 22.75
C PHE A 303 -17.80 -34.07 22.84
N ALA A 304 -17.13 -35.20 22.93
CA ALA A 304 -17.72 -36.56 22.94
C ALA A 304 -18.48 -36.95 21.63
N TYR A 305 -18.15 -36.32 20.49
CA TYR A 305 -18.69 -36.75 19.20
C TYR A 305 -18.30 -38.22 18.91
N ARG A 306 -19.25 -39.11 19.18
CA ARG A 306 -19.13 -40.52 18.77
C ARG A 306 -19.67 -40.67 17.35
N LYS A 307 -18.85 -41.18 16.44
CA LYS A 307 -19.32 -41.62 15.11
C LYS A 307 -20.35 -42.72 15.33
N ILE A 308 -21.61 -42.35 15.49
CA ILE A 308 -22.69 -43.32 15.44
C ILE A 308 -22.67 -43.87 14.03
N GLY A 309 -22.44 -45.20 13.92
CA GLY A 309 -22.32 -45.86 12.63
C GLY A 309 -23.48 -45.45 11.72
N LYS A 310 -23.23 -45.45 10.40
CA LYS A 310 -24.12 -44.98 9.34
C LYS A 310 -25.59 -45.43 9.57
N THR A 311 -26.32 -44.71 10.35
CA THR A 311 -27.76 -44.87 10.48
C THR A 311 -28.40 -43.82 9.58
N ARG A 312 -28.97 -44.35 8.52
CA ARG A 312 -29.90 -43.70 7.60
C ARG A 312 -29.33 -42.49 6.82
N LYS A 313 -29.16 -42.72 5.55
CA LYS A 313 -29.13 -41.64 4.55
C LYS A 313 -30.32 -40.69 4.84
N THR A 314 -30.09 -39.65 5.61
CA THR A 314 -30.95 -38.46 5.55
C THR A 314 -30.95 -38.06 4.08
N SER A 315 -32.13 -37.94 3.51
CA SER A 315 -32.34 -37.45 2.17
C SER A 315 -31.33 -36.34 1.90
N LYS A 316 -30.56 -36.43 0.82
CA LYS A 316 -29.71 -35.34 0.37
C LYS A 316 -30.63 -34.16 0.22
N GLU A 317 -30.59 -33.23 1.17
CA GLU A 317 -31.21 -31.93 0.91
C GLU A 317 -30.64 -31.41 -0.40
N PRO A 318 -31.47 -31.00 -1.34
CA PRO A 318 -30.97 -30.47 -2.59
C PRO A 318 -30.02 -29.31 -2.25
N PHE A 319 -28.87 -29.29 -2.92
CA PHE A 319 -27.89 -28.21 -2.78
C PHE A 319 -28.59 -26.87 -3.00
N ARG A 320 -28.93 -26.18 -1.92
CA ARG A 320 -29.50 -24.84 -1.95
C ARG A 320 -28.37 -23.85 -1.81
N ILE A 321 -28.13 -23.05 -2.84
CA ILE A 321 -27.20 -21.92 -2.76
C ILE A 321 -27.67 -21.03 -1.61
N PRO A 322 -26.82 -20.70 -0.63
CA PRO A 322 -27.20 -19.85 0.49
C PRO A 322 -27.72 -18.50 -0.01
N LYS A 323 -28.84 -18.03 0.52
CA LYS A 323 -29.43 -16.73 0.15
C LYS A 323 -28.43 -15.57 0.17
N PRO A 324 -27.46 -15.48 1.15
CA PRO A 324 -26.43 -14.45 1.13
C PRO A 324 -25.53 -14.48 -0.11
N VAL A 325 -25.21 -15.68 -0.61
CA VAL A 325 -24.38 -15.81 -1.83
C VAL A 325 -25.12 -15.25 -3.04
N ILE A 326 -26.40 -15.60 -3.19
CA ILE A 326 -27.25 -15.07 -4.28
C ILE A 326 -27.35 -13.54 -4.16
N ALA A 327 -27.62 -13.03 -2.96
CA ALA A 327 -27.72 -11.59 -2.71
C ALA A 327 -26.43 -10.85 -3.05
N LEU A 328 -25.27 -11.36 -2.61
CA LEU A 328 -23.97 -10.76 -2.88
C LEU A 328 -23.64 -10.78 -4.38
N THR A 329 -23.91 -11.91 -5.05
CA THR A 329 -23.71 -12.03 -6.50
C THR A 329 -24.60 -11.04 -7.25
N LEU A 330 -25.86 -10.90 -6.83
CA LEU A 330 -26.79 -9.96 -7.44
C LEU A 330 -26.36 -8.51 -7.25
N ILE A 331 -25.94 -8.15 -6.02
CA ILE A 331 -25.41 -6.80 -5.72
C ILE A 331 -24.17 -6.51 -6.56
N ALA A 332 -23.22 -7.47 -6.63
CA ALA A 332 -22.03 -7.31 -7.44
C ALA A 332 -22.35 -7.18 -8.95
N ALA A 333 -23.29 -7.96 -9.45
CA ALA A 333 -23.74 -7.89 -10.84
C ALA A 333 -24.42 -6.54 -11.14
N ILE A 334 -25.31 -6.08 -10.26
CA ILE A 334 -25.99 -4.76 -10.41
C ILE A 334 -24.97 -3.64 -10.37
N ALA A 335 -24.02 -3.68 -9.42
CA ALA A 335 -22.96 -2.68 -9.32
C ALA A 335 -22.07 -2.68 -10.57
N GLY A 336 -21.70 -3.86 -11.10
CA GLY A 336 -20.92 -3.99 -12.33
C GLY A 336 -21.64 -3.41 -13.55
N VAL A 337 -22.94 -3.70 -13.69
CA VAL A 337 -23.77 -3.14 -14.78
C VAL A 337 -23.91 -1.62 -14.62
N ALA A 338 -24.15 -1.13 -13.40
CA ALA A 338 -24.27 0.30 -13.14
C ALA A 338 -22.96 1.04 -13.46
N LEU A 339 -21.81 0.51 -12.99
CA LEU A 339 -20.49 1.07 -13.30
C LEU A 339 -20.20 1.06 -14.82
N SER A 340 -20.50 -0.05 -15.49
CA SER A 340 -20.34 -0.17 -16.95
C SER A 340 -21.22 0.83 -17.69
N GLY A 341 -22.45 1.03 -17.23
CA GLY A 341 -23.37 2.03 -17.78
C GLY A 341 -22.85 3.45 -17.61
N VAL A 342 -22.38 3.81 -16.41
CA VAL A 342 -21.78 5.13 -16.15
C VAL A 342 -20.52 5.31 -17.00
N TYR A 343 -19.65 4.31 -17.08
CA TYR A 343 -18.45 4.37 -17.90
C TYR A 343 -18.80 4.59 -19.39
N SER A 344 -19.78 3.84 -19.92
CA SER A 344 -20.24 4.00 -21.31
C SER A 344 -20.79 5.41 -21.59
N MET A 345 -21.49 6.02 -20.63
CA MET A 345 -22.02 7.39 -20.76
C MET A 345 -20.93 8.46 -20.63
N THR A 346 -19.85 8.19 -19.91
CA THR A 346 -18.79 9.16 -19.65
C THR A 346 -17.58 8.98 -20.55
N LYS A 347 -17.49 7.89 -21.30
CA LYS A 347 -16.34 7.53 -22.13
C LYS A 347 -15.96 8.64 -23.09
N ASP A 348 -16.91 9.13 -23.87
CA ASP A 348 -16.67 10.19 -24.85
C ASP A 348 -16.18 11.48 -24.17
N THR A 349 -16.81 11.83 -23.04
CA THR A 349 -16.38 13.00 -22.24
C THR A 349 -14.97 12.82 -21.67
N ILE A 350 -14.60 11.61 -21.27
CA ILE A 350 -13.24 11.30 -20.76
C ILE A 350 -12.22 11.40 -21.91
N GLU A 351 -12.55 10.89 -23.08
CA GLU A 351 -11.70 10.98 -24.28
C GLU A 351 -11.51 12.43 -24.70
N ASP A 352 -12.58 13.23 -24.74
CA ASP A 352 -12.52 14.67 -25.04
C ASP A 352 -11.68 15.43 -24.01
N GLN A 353 -11.82 15.13 -22.71
CA GLN A 353 -11.02 15.76 -21.67
C GLN A 353 -9.53 15.38 -21.78
N LYS A 354 -9.22 14.13 -22.11
CA LYS A 354 -7.84 13.69 -22.38
C LYS A 354 -7.23 14.46 -23.55
N LEU A 355 -7.96 14.56 -24.64
CA LEU A 355 -7.51 15.30 -25.83
C LEU A 355 -7.30 16.79 -25.54
N GLN A 356 -8.18 17.39 -24.74
CA GLN A 356 -8.03 18.78 -24.29
C GLN A 356 -6.82 18.97 -23.36
N ALA A 357 -6.58 18.01 -22.45
CA ALA A 357 -5.41 18.02 -21.58
C ALA A 357 -4.11 17.89 -22.36
N GLU A 358 -4.04 17.01 -23.36
CA GLU A 358 -2.89 16.87 -24.26
C GLU A 358 -2.63 18.16 -25.02
N ARG A 359 -3.65 18.76 -25.64
CA ARG A 359 -3.52 20.05 -26.35
C ARG A 359 -3.12 21.19 -25.42
N ALA A 360 -3.62 21.20 -24.19
CA ALA A 360 -3.21 22.18 -23.19
C ALA A 360 -1.74 22.02 -22.81
N SER A 361 -1.26 20.78 -22.65
CA SER A 361 0.14 20.47 -22.38
C SER A 361 1.07 20.90 -23.53
N TYR A 362 0.65 20.72 -24.79
CA TYR A 362 1.41 21.16 -25.95
C TYR A 362 1.52 22.69 -26.00
N ARG A 363 0.45 23.42 -25.67
CA ARG A 363 0.51 24.89 -25.55
C ARG A 363 1.37 25.35 -24.38
N GLU A 364 1.41 24.56 -23.31
CA GLU A 364 2.27 24.87 -22.15
C GLU A 364 3.75 24.73 -22.48
N VAL A 365 4.14 23.70 -23.25
CA VAL A 365 5.54 23.44 -23.62
C VAL A 365 6.01 24.24 -24.83
N CYS A 366 5.09 24.71 -25.69
CA CYS A 366 5.36 25.57 -26.84
C CYS A 366 4.40 26.76 -26.89
N PRO A 367 4.53 27.76 -26.00
CA PRO A 367 3.58 28.87 -25.92
C PRO A 367 3.62 29.83 -27.12
N GLU A 368 4.67 29.79 -27.90
CA GLU A 368 4.87 30.63 -29.08
C GLU A 368 4.16 30.08 -30.32
N ALA A 369 3.67 28.81 -30.27
CA ALA A 369 2.97 28.19 -31.37
C ALA A 369 1.47 28.56 -31.35
N GLU A 370 0.99 29.14 -32.47
CA GLU A 370 -0.46 29.39 -32.65
C GLU A 370 -1.20 28.18 -33.20
N THR A 371 -0.53 27.41 -34.08
CA THR A 371 -1.08 26.20 -34.69
C THR A 371 -0.16 25.01 -34.46
N PHE A 372 -0.76 23.85 -34.32
CA PHE A 372 -0.06 22.57 -34.18
C PHE A 372 -0.49 21.66 -35.33
N GLU A 373 0.49 21.16 -36.09
CA GLU A 373 0.27 20.23 -37.20
C GLU A 373 1.03 18.94 -36.97
N ASP A 374 0.47 17.82 -37.44
CA ASP A 374 1.15 16.53 -37.39
C ASP A 374 2.36 16.54 -38.32
N SER A 375 3.49 16.02 -37.86
CA SER A 375 4.64 15.77 -38.70
C SER A 375 4.42 14.49 -39.50
N GLU A 376 4.36 14.58 -40.87
CA GLU A 376 4.19 13.39 -41.70
C GLU A 376 5.34 12.38 -41.53
N ALA A 377 6.58 12.87 -41.37
CA ALA A 377 7.75 12.03 -41.12
C ALA A 377 7.64 11.29 -39.77
N ALA A 378 7.18 11.99 -38.72
CA ALA A 378 6.96 11.37 -37.42
C ALA A 378 5.85 10.34 -37.46
N LYS A 379 4.74 10.65 -38.14
CA LYS A 379 3.57 9.77 -38.25
C LYS A 379 3.92 8.46 -38.96
N ALA A 380 4.63 8.54 -40.09
CA ALA A 380 5.12 7.37 -40.84
C ALA A 380 6.02 6.47 -39.95
N LYS A 381 6.92 7.09 -39.15
CA LYS A 381 7.81 6.34 -38.26
C LYS A 381 7.10 5.73 -37.07
N LEU A 382 6.11 6.42 -36.48
CA LEU A 382 5.30 5.91 -35.40
C LEU A 382 4.39 4.76 -35.85
N GLU A 383 3.85 4.81 -37.06
CA GLU A 383 3.10 3.71 -37.68
C GLU A 383 3.98 2.46 -37.91
N GLU A 384 5.23 2.65 -38.34
CA GLU A 384 6.22 1.55 -38.49
C GLU A 384 6.49 0.87 -37.12
N LEU A 385 6.57 1.63 -36.05
CA LEU A 385 6.80 1.12 -34.69
C LEU A 385 5.57 0.42 -34.09
N ALA A 386 4.37 0.63 -34.63
CA ALA A 386 3.11 0.04 -34.20
C ALA A 386 2.90 0.13 -32.66
N GLY A 387 3.29 1.24 -32.04
CA GLY A 387 3.20 1.45 -30.59
C GLY A 387 4.26 0.71 -29.75
N GLY A 388 5.30 0.18 -30.38
CA GLY A 388 6.45 -0.44 -29.71
C GLY A 388 7.33 0.58 -28.98
N ASN A 389 8.30 0.07 -28.20
CA ASN A 389 9.26 0.92 -27.51
C ASN A 389 10.24 1.58 -28.49
N TRP A 390 10.62 2.83 -28.19
CA TRP A 390 11.64 3.56 -28.94
C TRP A 390 13.03 3.12 -28.47
N GLY A 391 13.73 2.37 -29.33
CA GLY A 391 15.08 1.90 -29.04
C GLY A 391 15.20 0.90 -27.90
N THR A 392 16.36 0.29 -27.73
CA THR A 392 16.65 -0.65 -26.64
C THR A 392 17.29 0.03 -25.42
N ASN A 393 17.81 1.25 -25.59
CA ASN A 393 18.61 1.95 -24.59
C ASN A 393 17.77 2.80 -23.60
N PHE A 394 16.48 3.03 -23.90
CA PHE A 394 15.60 3.91 -23.13
C PHE A 394 14.55 3.13 -22.31
N GLY A 395 14.80 1.85 -22.05
CA GLY A 395 13.87 1.00 -21.31
C GLY A 395 12.52 0.81 -22.02
N SER A 396 11.42 0.82 -21.27
CA SER A 396 10.06 0.69 -21.84
C SER A 396 9.47 2.07 -22.18
N THR A 397 10.18 2.84 -23.00
CA THR A 397 9.75 4.19 -23.42
C THR A 397 9.14 4.15 -24.82
N ARG A 398 8.02 4.86 -24.99
CA ARG A 398 7.26 4.96 -26.25
C ARG A 398 7.04 6.41 -26.61
N ILE A 399 7.15 6.73 -27.88
CA ILE A 399 6.72 8.01 -28.43
C ILE A 399 5.28 7.82 -28.90
N ASN A 400 4.35 8.59 -28.32
CA ASN A 400 2.93 8.46 -28.65
C ASN A 400 2.55 9.35 -29.83
N GLU A 401 3.07 10.59 -29.85
CA GLU A 401 2.74 11.60 -30.83
C GLU A 401 3.90 12.60 -30.98
N ALA A 402 4.06 13.16 -32.14
CA ALA A 402 5.00 14.24 -32.40
C ALA A 402 4.39 15.27 -33.36
N ILE A 403 4.30 16.50 -32.93
CA ILE A 403 3.64 17.60 -33.61
C ILE A 403 4.59 18.78 -33.78
N VAL A 404 4.37 19.53 -34.85
CA VAL A 404 5.13 20.74 -35.19
C VAL A 404 4.33 21.97 -34.80
N GLY A 405 4.91 22.82 -33.97
CA GLY A 405 4.34 24.12 -33.61
C GLY A 405 4.74 25.19 -34.62
N LYS A 406 3.77 25.89 -35.21
CA LYS A 406 3.97 26.98 -36.15
C LYS A 406 3.44 28.29 -35.62
N ASP A 407 4.08 29.39 -35.98
CA ASP A 407 3.61 30.75 -35.72
C ASP A 407 2.50 31.19 -36.69
N ALA A 408 1.95 32.38 -36.51
CA ALA A 408 0.97 32.99 -37.41
C ALA A 408 1.47 33.18 -38.85
N ALA A 409 2.79 33.18 -39.08
CA ALA A 409 3.43 33.30 -40.37
C ALA A 409 3.71 31.93 -41.05
N GLY A 410 3.43 30.82 -40.33
CA GLY A 410 3.68 29.45 -40.82
C GLY A 410 5.08 28.95 -40.58
N ASN A 411 5.95 29.68 -39.88
CA ASN A 411 7.30 29.22 -39.55
C ASN A 411 7.28 28.25 -38.40
N VAL A 412 8.18 27.28 -38.40
CA VAL A 412 8.34 26.32 -37.30
C VAL A 412 8.97 27.02 -36.08
N VAL A 413 8.26 27.07 -34.98
CA VAL A 413 8.70 27.69 -33.71
C VAL A 413 9.22 26.64 -32.72
N GLY A 414 8.86 25.39 -32.93
CA GLY A 414 9.31 24.28 -32.10
C GLY A 414 8.54 23.00 -32.37
N TYR A 415 8.89 21.97 -31.64
CA TYR A 415 8.26 20.66 -31.72
C TYR A 415 7.71 20.29 -30.35
N ALA A 416 6.57 19.61 -30.31
CA ALA A 416 6.02 19.02 -29.10
C ALA A 416 5.84 17.51 -29.29
N LEU A 417 6.42 16.73 -28.38
CA LEU A 417 6.37 15.28 -28.40
C LEU A 417 5.62 14.79 -27.15
N SER A 418 4.71 13.83 -27.34
CA SER A 418 4.13 13.06 -26.25
C SER A 418 4.93 11.78 -26.07
N VAL A 419 5.56 11.63 -24.91
CA VAL A 419 6.44 10.49 -24.60
C VAL A 419 5.98 9.81 -23.34
N SER A 420 5.82 8.50 -23.36
CA SER A 420 5.46 7.67 -22.21
C SER A 420 6.60 6.74 -21.84
N SER A 421 6.93 6.66 -20.56
CA SER A 421 7.90 5.72 -20.01
C SER A 421 7.34 5.05 -18.76
N LYS A 422 7.76 3.80 -18.51
CA LYS A 422 7.26 3.04 -17.37
C LYS A 422 7.86 3.55 -16.07
N GLY A 423 7.02 4.13 -15.21
CA GLY A 423 7.36 4.55 -13.86
C GLY A 423 7.20 3.45 -12.82
N PHE A 424 7.08 3.84 -11.55
CA PHE A 424 6.87 2.92 -10.43
C PHE A 424 5.38 2.56 -10.25
N GLY A 425 4.50 3.56 -10.27
CA GLY A 425 3.05 3.40 -10.06
C GLY A 425 2.29 3.08 -11.34
N GLY A 426 2.81 3.48 -12.49
CA GLY A 426 2.20 3.34 -13.80
C GLY A 426 3.06 3.96 -14.89
N ASP A 427 2.48 4.14 -16.06
CA ASP A 427 3.15 4.88 -17.12
C ASP A 427 3.17 6.37 -16.75
N VAL A 428 4.31 7.01 -16.98
CA VAL A 428 4.50 8.46 -16.87
C VAL A 428 4.49 9.00 -18.30
N THR A 429 3.47 9.81 -18.61
CA THR A 429 3.34 10.45 -19.92
C THR A 429 3.61 11.93 -19.79
N MET A 430 4.54 12.45 -20.58
CA MET A 430 4.88 13.86 -20.58
C MET A 430 4.87 14.45 -21.99
N ALA A 431 4.49 15.71 -22.08
CA ALA A 431 4.72 16.56 -23.24
C ALA A 431 6.11 17.17 -23.12
N LEU A 432 6.94 17.00 -24.13
CA LEU A 432 8.29 17.53 -24.26
C LEU A 432 8.29 18.60 -25.36
N GLY A 433 8.53 19.86 -24.98
CA GLY A 433 8.71 20.95 -25.94
C GLY A 433 10.18 21.11 -26.33
N LEU A 434 10.45 21.14 -27.63
CA LEU A 434 11.78 21.32 -28.17
C LEU A 434 11.85 22.58 -29.02
N THR A 435 13.00 23.26 -29.03
CA THR A 435 13.31 24.33 -29.99
C THR A 435 13.53 23.77 -31.37
N PRO A 436 13.54 24.59 -32.45
CA PRO A 436 13.95 24.16 -33.76
C PRO A 436 15.38 23.62 -33.85
N ASP A 437 16.22 23.92 -32.86
CA ASP A 437 17.61 23.44 -32.76
C ASP A 437 17.73 22.15 -31.94
N GLY A 438 16.64 21.65 -31.33
CA GLY A 438 16.59 20.42 -30.54
C GLY A 438 16.90 20.58 -29.06
N GLU A 439 16.91 21.79 -28.52
CA GLU A 439 17.04 22.03 -27.11
C GLU A 439 15.67 21.93 -26.41
N VAL A 440 15.65 21.45 -25.18
CA VAL A 440 14.42 21.36 -24.36
C VAL A 440 13.97 22.75 -23.96
N LYS A 441 12.74 23.14 -24.34
CA LYS A 441 12.09 24.36 -23.88
C LYS A 441 11.45 24.17 -22.51
N LYS A 442 10.61 23.17 -22.40
CA LYS A 442 9.83 22.86 -21.19
C LYS A 442 9.29 21.45 -21.24
N ILE A 443 9.00 20.87 -20.08
CA ILE A 443 8.24 19.63 -19.96
C ILE A 443 6.93 19.88 -19.22
N SER A 444 5.89 19.14 -19.55
CA SER A 444 4.61 19.12 -18.82
C SER A 444 4.10 17.68 -18.75
N PHE A 445 3.56 17.28 -17.58
CA PHE A 445 3.03 15.92 -17.42
C PHE A 445 1.56 15.87 -17.82
N THR A 446 1.24 15.01 -18.79
CA THR A 446 -0.13 14.74 -19.23
C THR A 446 -0.75 13.64 -18.36
N GLU A 447 0.04 12.61 -18.01
CA GLU A 447 -0.38 11.54 -17.12
C GLU A 447 0.78 11.17 -16.17
N LEU A 448 0.53 11.28 -14.88
CA LEU A 448 1.51 10.97 -13.83
C LEU A 448 0.82 10.18 -12.72
N ASN A 449 0.76 8.85 -12.88
CA ASN A 449 0.14 7.94 -11.92
C ASN A 449 1.17 7.34 -10.98
N GLU A 450 1.74 8.19 -10.12
CA GLU A 450 2.83 7.85 -9.24
C GLU A 450 2.42 7.91 -7.76
N THR A 451 3.28 7.39 -6.89
CA THR A 451 3.03 7.44 -5.44
C THR A 451 3.02 8.88 -4.96
N ALA A 452 1.91 9.27 -4.32
CA ALA A 452 1.76 10.60 -3.74
C ALA A 452 2.86 10.90 -2.70
N GLY A 453 3.44 12.11 -2.79
CA GLY A 453 4.54 12.53 -1.91
C GLY A 453 5.92 11.96 -2.28
N LEU A 454 6.01 11.09 -3.29
CA LEU A 454 7.23 10.53 -3.84
C LEU A 454 7.32 10.83 -5.35
N GLY A 455 6.90 9.91 -6.21
CA GLY A 455 6.95 10.08 -7.66
C GLY A 455 6.06 11.22 -8.18
N MET A 456 4.93 11.52 -7.53
CA MET A 456 4.09 12.69 -7.86
C MET A 456 4.80 14.03 -7.71
N ARG A 457 5.91 14.10 -6.97
CA ARG A 457 6.76 15.30 -6.87
C ARG A 457 7.45 15.65 -8.18
N ALA A 458 7.48 14.76 -9.15
CA ALA A 458 7.95 15.09 -10.50
C ALA A 458 7.17 16.24 -11.13
N ASN A 459 5.92 16.48 -10.72
CA ASN A 459 5.12 17.61 -11.19
C ASN A 459 5.41 18.94 -10.46
N GLU A 460 6.28 18.96 -9.43
CA GLU A 460 6.72 20.19 -8.79
C GLU A 460 7.65 20.98 -9.71
N ASP A 461 7.54 22.33 -9.67
CA ASP A 461 8.38 23.20 -10.50
C ASP A 461 9.87 23.01 -10.21
N SER A 462 10.22 22.75 -8.94
CA SER A 462 11.59 22.44 -8.51
C SER A 462 12.26 21.27 -9.27
N PHE A 463 11.46 20.33 -9.77
CA PHE A 463 11.96 19.23 -10.59
C PHE A 463 11.89 19.57 -12.09
N LYS A 464 10.78 20.17 -12.54
CA LYS A 464 10.58 20.53 -13.96
C LYS A 464 11.55 21.59 -14.47
N ASP A 465 11.96 22.51 -13.61
CA ASP A 465 12.89 23.61 -13.95
C ASP A 465 14.32 23.15 -14.26
N GLN A 466 14.65 21.88 -14.01
CA GLN A 466 15.94 21.30 -14.35
C GLN A 466 16.09 20.95 -15.86
N PHE A 467 14.99 20.88 -16.60
CA PHE A 467 14.95 20.36 -17.97
C PHE A 467 15.25 21.40 -19.06
N PRO A 468 14.82 22.67 -18.95
CA PRO A 468 15.06 23.68 -19.98
C PRO A 468 16.55 23.85 -20.30
N GLY A 469 16.86 24.00 -21.61
CA GLY A 469 18.23 24.15 -22.10
C GLY A 469 19.05 22.86 -22.21
N LYS A 470 18.50 21.70 -21.81
CA LYS A 470 19.17 20.41 -22.00
C LYS A 470 19.12 20.00 -23.46
N SER A 471 20.22 19.42 -23.95
CA SER A 471 20.34 18.87 -25.30
C SER A 471 21.26 17.65 -25.30
N GLY A 472 20.99 16.66 -26.13
CA GLY A 472 21.77 15.41 -26.17
C GLY A 472 21.49 14.47 -24.99
N GLY A 473 22.35 13.48 -24.78
CA GLY A 473 22.16 12.47 -23.72
C GLY A 473 22.26 13.06 -22.32
N VAL A 474 21.14 13.08 -21.59
CA VAL A 474 21.04 13.59 -20.23
C VAL A 474 21.15 12.43 -19.24
N SER A 475 21.99 12.58 -18.21
CA SER A 475 22.17 11.56 -17.17
C SER A 475 21.43 11.93 -15.87
N LEU A 476 21.02 10.89 -15.13
CA LEU A 476 20.38 11.05 -13.82
C LEU A 476 21.43 10.92 -12.73
N VAL A 477 21.52 11.92 -11.84
CA VAL A 477 22.47 11.92 -10.71
C VAL A 477 21.74 12.02 -9.38
N LYS A 478 22.36 11.48 -8.33
CA LYS A 478 21.89 11.64 -6.96
C LYS A 478 22.70 12.78 -6.32
N GLY A 479 22.12 13.96 -6.19
CA GLY A 479 22.77 15.16 -5.66
C GLY A 479 22.65 16.34 -6.58
N ASP A 480 23.58 17.31 -6.48
CA ASP A 480 23.58 18.51 -7.33
C ASP A 480 23.85 18.14 -8.78
N ALA A 481 22.97 18.57 -9.67
CA ALA A 481 23.03 18.26 -11.11
C ALA A 481 23.97 19.23 -11.85
N GLY A 482 24.81 18.70 -12.73
CA GLY A 482 25.63 19.46 -13.68
C GLY A 482 24.85 19.92 -14.92
N GLU A 483 25.57 20.40 -15.93
CA GLU A 483 24.99 21.05 -17.12
C GLU A 483 24.07 20.10 -17.93
N ASN A 484 24.42 18.83 -18.09
CA ASN A 484 23.61 17.78 -18.76
C ASN A 484 23.16 16.67 -17.79
N GLU A 485 22.89 17.03 -16.55
CA GLU A 485 22.46 16.11 -15.53
C GLU A 485 21.13 16.57 -14.91
N ILE A 486 20.35 15.61 -14.40
CA ILE A 486 19.11 15.84 -13.67
C ILE A 486 19.27 15.26 -12.28
N SER A 487 18.97 16.04 -11.26
CA SER A 487 18.94 15.59 -9.87
C SER A 487 17.71 14.71 -9.63
N ALA A 488 17.94 13.47 -9.20
CA ALA A 488 16.88 12.51 -8.94
C ALA A 488 16.01 12.96 -7.76
N LEU A 489 14.72 12.73 -7.86
CA LEU A 489 13.79 12.92 -6.74
C LEU A 489 14.11 11.96 -5.61
N THR A 490 14.30 12.49 -4.43
CA THR A 490 14.53 11.71 -3.21
C THR A 490 13.39 10.72 -2.96
N GLY A 491 13.69 9.42 -2.94
CA GLY A 491 12.70 8.36 -2.74
C GLY A 491 11.89 7.99 -3.99
N ALA A 492 12.15 8.58 -5.17
CA ALA A 492 11.45 8.31 -6.42
C ALA A 492 12.41 8.11 -7.60
N THR A 493 13.50 7.39 -7.40
CA THR A 493 14.52 7.16 -8.43
C THR A 493 13.94 6.48 -9.67
N ILE A 494 13.01 5.54 -9.53
CA ILE A 494 12.37 4.86 -10.68
C ILE A 494 11.59 5.86 -11.53
N THR A 495 10.80 6.74 -10.88
CA THR A 495 10.07 7.81 -11.58
C THR A 495 11.04 8.78 -12.26
N SER A 496 12.10 9.22 -11.56
CA SER A 496 13.11 10.09 -12.12
C SER A 496 13.82 9.45 -13.32
N THR A 497 14.14 8.15 -13.23
CA THR A 497 14.71 7.38 -14.35
C THR A 497 13.74 7.30 -15.52
N ALA A 498 12.46 7.07 -15.28
CA ALA A 498 11.43 7.03 -16.32
C ALA A 498 11.31 8.37 -17.04
N VAL A 499 11.32 9.49 -16.31
CA VAL A 499 11.28 10.84 -16.91
C VAL A 499 12.55 11.13 -17.71
N THR A 500 13.73 10.78 -17.19
CA THR A 500 15.00 10.96 -17.90
C THR A 500 15.07 10.09 -19.17
N ASN A 501 14.59 8.84 -19.11
CA ASN A 501 14.50 7.97 -20.28
C ASN A 501 13.53 8.53 -21.33
N ALA A 502 12.38 9.05 -20.90
CA ALA A 502 11.41 9.69 -21.78
C ALA A 502 12.00 10.94 -22.46
N LEU A 503 12.77 11.75 -21.70
CA LEU A 503 13.49 12.89 -22.26
C LEU A 503 14.49 12.47 -23.33
N ASN A 504 15.39 11.53 -22.99
CA ASN A 504 16.43 11.07 -23.90
C ASN A 504 15.84 10.41 -25.15
N ALA A 505 14.75 9.65 -25.02
CA ALA A 505 14.05 9.06 -26.15
C ALA A 505 13.44 10.14 -27.07
N GLY A 506 12.87 11.20 -26.49
CA GLY A 506 12.34 12.33 -27.23
C GLY A 506 13.42 13.12 -27.99
N LEU A 507 14.59 13.33 -27.38
CA LEU A 507 15.73 13.98 -27.99
C LEU A 507 16.32 13.12 -29.14
N ASP A 508 16.46 11.82 -28.92
CA ASP A 508 16.94 10.88 -29.95
C ASP A 508 15.95 10.78 -31.12
N PHE A 509 14.64 10.79 -30.82
CA PHE A 509 13.61 10.83 -31.87
C PHE A 509 13.67 12.13 -32.68
N TYR A 510 13.89 13.27 -32.03
CA TYR A 510 14.07 14.53 -32.73
C TYR A 510 15.28 14.48 -33.68
N ASP A 511 16.45 14.06 -33.19
CA ASP A 511 17.67 13.99 -34.00
C ASP A 511 17.57 13.01 -35.16
N THR A 512 16.85 11.88 -34.96
CA THR A 512 16.77 10.80 -35.95
C THR A 512 15.68 11.03 -37.00
N VAL A 513 14.52 11.60 -36.60
CA VAL A 513 13.32 11.65 -37.43
C VAL A 513 12.95 13.08 -37.82
N LEU A 514 12.97 14.03 -36.87
CA LEU A 514 12.44 15.37 -37.11
C LEU A 514 13.48 16.30 -37.74
N LYS A 515 14.75 16.21 -37.35
CA LYS A 515 15.85 17.01 -37.86
C LYS A 515 16.25 16.66 -39.32
N GLY A 516 16.01 15.42 -39.75
CA GLY A 516 16.30 14.93 -41.09
C GLY A 516 15.13 14.99 -42.07
N GLY A 517 13.95 15.41 -41.66
CA GLY A 517 12.71 15.38 -42.45
C GLY A 517 12.20 16.72 -42.97
N ASN A 518 13.04 17.75 -43.00
CA ASN A 518 12.75 19.05 -43.65
C ASN A 518 13.44 19.18 -44.98
#